data_9718f14ba639433bc08bfc5218e3b859
#
_entry.id   9718f14ba639433bc08bfc5218e3b859
#
_cell.length_a   1.000
_cell.length_b   1.000
_cell.length_c   1.000
_cell.angle_alpha   90.00
_cell.angle_beta   90.00
_cell.angle_gamma   90.00
#
_symmetry.space_group_name_H-M   'P 1'
#
loop_
_entity.id
_entity.type
_entity.pdbx_description
1 polymer ?
#
loop_
_entity_poly.entity_id
_entity_poly.type
_entity_poly.pdbx_seq_one_letter_code
_entity_poly.pdbx_strand_id
1 'polypeptide(L)'
;NVTVTDCRCLETKSLITGGLRYSFNNWGQQNLFMNCQSTEGRHDYVTGARVCGPNVFYNCTASQTYADIGPHHRWAVGTLYDNIITDGEINVQDRGQMGSGHGWAGVTQVCFGTVV
;
A
#
# COMPACT_ATOMS: atom_id res chain seq x y z
N ASN A 1 4.96 15.97 0.23
CA ASN A 1 6.32 15.89 -0.30
C ASN A 1 7.29 15.41 0.78
N VAL A 2 7.23 14.10 1.04
CA VAL A 2 8.00 13.46 2.11
C VAL A 2 8.70 12.23 1.53
N THR A 3 9.92 11.97 1.97
CA THR A 3 10.63 10.71 1.71
C THR A 3 10.73 9.91 3.00
N VAL A 4 10.29 8.66 2.94
CA VAL A 4 10.43 7.67 4.00
C VAL A 4 11.37 6.60 3.48
N THR A 5 12.51 6.41 4.13
CA THR A 5 13.52 5.48 3.65
C THR A 5 14.09 4.62 4.77
N ASP A 6 14.42 3.38 4.44
CA ASP A 6 15.09 2.44 5.35
C ASP A 6 14.31 2.18 6.64
N CYS A 7 12.97 2.23 6.57
CA CYS A 7 12.10 1.99 7.71
C CYS A 7 11.59 0.55 7.71
N ARG A 8 11.38 0.01 8.89
CA ARG A 8 10.93 -1.37 9.08
C ARG A 8 9.76 -1.45 10.03
N CYS A 9 8.77 -2.25 9.67
CA CYS A 9 7.64 -2.62 10.53
C CYS A 9 7.65 -4.14 10.66
N LEU A 10 8.31 -4.67 11.69
CA LEU A 10 8.61 -6.10 11.79
C LEU A 10 7.81 -6.84 12.84
N GLU A 11 7.32 -6.14 13.87
CA GLU A 11 6.56 -6.76 14.96
C GLU A 11 5.26 -6.01 15.18
N THR A 12 4.18 -6.57 14.68
CA THR A 12 2.86 -5.99 14.90
C THR A 12 2.26 -6.49 16.20
N LYS A 13 1.66 -5.57 16.97
CA LYS A 13 1.04 -5.88 18.26
C LYS A 13 -0.49 -5.78 18.24
N SER A 14 -1.03 -5.12 17.24
CA SER A 14 -2.46 -4.89 17.13
C SER A 14 -3.22 -6.12 16.61
N LEU A 15 -4.53 -6.09 16.75
CA LEU A 15 -5.43 -7.07 16.14
C LEU A 15 -5.37 -6.94 14.61
N ILE A 16 -5.64 -8.04 13.91
CA ILE A 16 -5.61 -8.12 12.45
C ILE A 16 -6.97 -7.75 11.84
N THR A 17 -7.54 -6.64 12.25
CA THR A 17 -8.88 -6.26 11.78
C THR A 17 -9.07 -4.74 11.78
N GLY A 18 -10.14 -4.30 11.12
CA GLY A 18 -10.45 -2.88 10.98
C GLY A 18 -9.36 -2.13 10.25
N GLY A 19 -9.07 -0.93 10.65
CA GLY A 19 -7.98 -0.11 10.08
C GLY A 19 -6.61 -0.38 10.67
N LEU A 20 -6.39 -1.55 11.26
CA LEU A 20 -5.14 -1.90 11.93
C LEU A 20 -4.21 -2.66 11.01
N ARG A 21 -2.91 -2.62 11.32
CA ARG A 21 -1.81 -3.24 10.57
C ARG A 21 -1.68 -2.75 9.14
N TYR A 22 -1.86 -1.45 8.96
CA TYR A 22 -1.52 -0.76 7.72
C TYR A 22 -0.12 -0.18 7.91
N SER A 23 0.90 -0.96 7.57
CA SER A 23 2.29 -0.69 7.96
C SER A 23 2.81 0.64 7.41
N PHE A 24 2.60 0.90 6.14
CA PHE A 24 2.97 2.14 5.49
C PHE A 24 1.75 2.69 4.75
N ASN A 25 1.09 3.65 5.38
CA ASN A 25 -0.19 4.17 4.90
C ASN A 25 -0.02 5.62 4.45
N ASN A 26 -0.11 5.85 3.16
CA ASN A 26 0.12 7.15 2.55
C ASN A 26 -1.21 7.89 2.31
N TRP A 27 -1.36 9.03 2.94
CA TRP A 27 -2.48 9.94 2.71
C TRP A 27 -2.03 11.26 2.08
N GLY A 28 -0.77 11.35 1.71
CA GLY A 28 -0.17 12.54 1.14
C GLY A 28 0.07 12.45 -0.36
N GLN A 29 0.66 13.50 -0.89
CA GLN A 29 0.98 13.67 -2.30
C GLN A 29 2.47 13.90 -2.48
N GLN A 30 3.02 13.39 -3.60
CA GLN A 30 4.45 13.52 -3.92
C GLN A 30 5.35 12.90 -2.85
N ASN A 31 4.92 11.78 -2.30
CA ASN A 31 5.67 11.05 -1.30
C ASN A 31 6.39 9.86 -1.92
N LEU A 32 7.59 9.59 -1.40
CA LEU A 32 8.41 8.45 -1.77
C LEU A 32 8.67 7.59 -0.55
N PHE A 33 8.32 6.31 -0.66
CA PHE A 33 8.68 5.27 0.31
C PHE A 33 9.67 4.35 -0.37
N MET A 34 10.88 4.24 0.16
CA MET A 34 11.91 3.43 -0.47
C MET A 34 12.70 2.61 0.54
N ASN A 35 13.13 1.44 0.12
CA ASN A 35 13.94 0.53 0.94
C ASN A 35 13.26 0.20 2.28
N CYS A 36 11.95 0.04 2.27
CA CYS A 36 11.17 -0.27 3.47
C CYS A 36 10.85 -1.76 3.54
N GLN A 37 10.62 -2.23 4.74
CA GLN A 37 10.31 -3.64 5.01
C GLN A 37 9.11 -3.74 5.94
N SER A 38 8.18 -4.63 5.60
CA SER A 38 7.01 -4.92 6.42
C SER A 38 6.87 -6.42 6.63
N THR A 39 6.47 -6.81 7.82
CA THR A 39 6.19 -8.22 8.16
C THR A 39 4.87 -8.29 8.92
N GLU A 40 4.04 -9.27 8.56
CA GLU A 40 2.75 -9.54 9.19
C GLU A 40 1.76 -8.38 9.11
N GLY A 41 1.89 -7.52 8.12
CA GLY A 41 0.91 -6.47 7.86
C GLY A 41 -0.38 -7.01 7.26
N ARG A 42 -1.47 -6.29 7.47
CA ARG A 42 -2.72 -6.59 6.79
C ARG A 42 -2.74 -5.94 5.41
N HIS A 43 -2.36 -4.68 5.34
CA HIS A 43 -2.13 -3.96 4.09
C HIS A 43 -0.82 -3.20 4.21
N ASP A 44 0.23 -3.73 3.62
CA ASP A 44 1.59 -3.28 3.95
C ASP A 44 1.94 -1.92 3.35
N TYR A 45 1.55 -1.67 2.11
CA TYR A 45 1.84 -0.42 1.40
C TYR A 45 0.57 0.07 0.71
N VAL A 46 -0.08 1.07 1.29
CA VAL A 46 -1.41 1.49 0.85
C VAL A 46 -1.54 3.00 0.70
N THR A 47 -2.52 3.39 -0.09
CA THR A 47 -2.97 4.78 -0.17
C THR A 47 -4.41 4.90 0.28
N GLY A 48 -4.75 6.03 0.89
CA GLY A 48 -6.10 6.33 1.33
C GLY A 48 -7.01 6.84 0.21
N ALA A 49 -8.21 7.24 0.60
CA ALA A 49 -9.21 7.74 -0.36
C ALA A 49 -8.79 9.06 -0.99
N ARG A 50 -8.93 9.14 -2.31
CA ARG A 50 -8.68 10.37 -3.08
C ARG A 50 -7.28 10.94 -2.91
N VAL A 51 -6.33 10.09 -2.60
CA VAL A 51 -4.93 10.50 -2.51
C VAL A 51 -4.43 10.84 -3.92
N CYS A 52 -3.99 12.07 -4.11
CA CYS A 52 -3.48 12.53 -5.38
C CYS A 52 -2.03 12.10 -5.59
N GLY A 53 -1.74 11.63 -6.79
CA GLY A 53 -0.37 11.34 -7.19
C GLY A 53 0.43 12.59 -7.56
N PRO A 54 1.69 12.37 -7.93
CA PRO A 54 2.35 11.07 -7.93
C PRO A 54 2.80 10.65 -6.52
N ASN A 55 2.76 9.35 -6.27
CA ASN A 55 3.36 8.73 -5.08
C ASN A 55 4.11 7.47 -5.52
N VAL A 56 5.15 7.09 -4.79
CA VAL A 56 6.00 5.96 -5.15
C VAL A 56 6.28 5.08 -3.94
N PHE A 57 6.09 3.78 -4.10
CA PHE A 57 6.69 2.75 -3.25
C PHE A 57 7.76 2.05 -4.08
N TYR A 58 9.02 2.19 -3.67
CA TYR A 58 10.16 1.72 -4.43
C TYR A 58 11.05 0.82 -3.59
N ASN A 59 11.41 -0.33 -4.16
CA ASN A 59 12.33 -1.27 -3.53
C ASN A 59 11.90 -1.65 -2.11
N CYS A 60 10.65 -2.02 -1.96
CA CYS A 60 10.06 -2.39 -0.67
C CYS A 60 9.72 -3.88 -0.64
N THR A 61 9.75 -4.46 0.56
CA THR A 61 9.43 -5.86 0.75
C THR A 61 8.31 -6.03 1.77
N ALA A 62 7.47 -7.03 1.55
CA ALA A 62 6.45 -7.43 2.49
C ALA A 62 6.42 -8.95 2.60
N SER A 63 6.39 -9.47 3.81
CA SER A 63 6.38 -10.91 4.06
C SER A 63 5.34 -11.27 5.10
N GLN A 64 4.86 -12.52 5.04
CA GLN A 64 3.81 -13.02 5.91
C GLN A 64 2.58 -12.12 5.89
N THR A 65 2.20 -11.70 4.69
CA THR A 65 1.12 -10.73 4.49
C THR A 65 -0.25 -11.38 4.70
N TYR A 66 -1.20 -10.61 5.21
CA TYR A 66 -2.56 -11.10 5.46
C TYR A 66 -3.56 -10.66 4.41
N ALA A 67 -3.29 -9.55 3.72
CA ALA A 67 -4.15 -9.06 2.66
C ALA A 67 -3.34 -8.27 1.64
N ASP A 68 -4.00 -7.59 0.73
CA ASP A 68 -3.38 -6.99 -0.43
C ASP A 68 -2.62 -5.69 -0.16
N ILE A 69 -1.62 -5.45 -0.97
CA ILE A 69 -0.96 -4.17 -1.18
C ILE A 69 -1.71 -3.43 -2.28
N GLY A 70 -1.79 -2.12 -2.20
CA GLY A 70 -2.36 -1.32 -3.27
C GLY A 70 -3.20 -0.17 -2.74
N PRO A 71 -3.88 0.56 -3.64
CA PRO A 71 -4.83 1.57 -3.24
C PRO A 71 -6.01 0.92 -2.53
N HIS A 72 -6.31 1.38 -1.31
CA HIS A 72 -7.31 0.71 -0.49
C HIS A 72 -8.71 1.33 -0.61
N HIS A 73 -8.76 2.62 -0.87
CA HIS A 73 -10.02 3.36 -0.97
C HIS A 73 -10.17 4.02 -2.35
N ARG A 74 -11.39 4.49 -2.61
CA ARG A 74 -11.80 5.08 -3.87
C ARG A 74 -10.90 6.22 -4.36
N TRP A 75 -10.66 6.26 -5.65
CA TRP A 75 -10.07 7.37 -6.39
C TRP A 75 -8.68 7.80 -5.90
N ALA A 76 -7.87 6.89 -5.43
CA ALA A 76 -6.44 7.15 -5.31
C ALA A 76 -5.82 7.21 -6.71
N VAL A 77 -4.98 8.20 -6.97
CA VAL A 77 -4.50 8.50 -8.32
C VAL A 77 -2.97 8.49 -8.36
N GLY A 78 -2.42 7.86 -9.39
CA GLY A 78 -1.02 8.03 -9.77
C GLY A 78 -0.01 7.47 -8.77
N THR A 79 -0.16 6.22 -8.35
CA THR A 79 0.84 5.54 -7.52
C THR A 79 1.67 4.57 -8.37
N LEU A 80 2.98 4.62 -8.20
CA LEU A 80 3.92 3.66 -8.77
C LEU A 80 4.36 2.67 -7.68
N TYR A 81 4.17 1.39 -7.95
CA TYR A 81 4.74 0.29 -7.16
C TYR A 81 5.88 -0.29 -7.97
N ASP A 82 7.11 0.04 -7.61
CA ASP A 82 8.30 -0.33 -8.37
C ASP A 82 9.23 -1.19 -7.54
N ASN A 83 9.56 -2.35 -8.07
CA ASN A 83 10.43 -3.32 -7.42
C ASN A 83 9.93 -3.71 -6.02
N ILE A 84 8.67 -4.09 -5.94
CA ILE A 84 8.06 -4.63 -4.72
C ILE A 84 8.20 -6.15 -4.73
N ILE A 85 8.64 -6.71 -3.61
CA ILE A 85 8.70 -8.16 -3.41
C ILE A 85 7.75 -8.51 -2.27
N THR A 86 6.78 -9.36 -2.54
CA THR A 86 5.79 -9.77 -1.54
C THR A 86 5.39 -11.23 -1.71
N ASP A 87 5.01 -11.87 -0.63
CA ASP A 87 4.39 -13.18 -0.62
C ASP A 87 2.85 -13.13 -0.67
N GLY A 88 2.30 -11.94 -0.76
CA GLY A 88 0.87 -11.70 -0.91
C GLY A 88 0.51 -11.24 -2.33
N GLU A 89 -0.36 -10.27 -2.44
CA GLU A 89 -0.80 -9.76 -3.74
C GLU A 89 -0.76 -8.22 -3.80
N ILE A 90 -0.62 -7.71 -5.01
CA ILE A 90 -0.82 -6.29 -5.30
C ILE A 90 -2.14 -6.18 -6.07
N ASN A 91 -3.05 -5.36 -5.58
CA ASN A 91 -4.40 -5.34 -6.07
C ASN A 91 -4.89 -3.92 -6.34
N VAL A 92 -5.29 -3.69 -7.59
CA VAL A 92 -5.95 -2.45 -8.03
C VAL A 92 -7.31 -2.86 -8.55
N GLN A 93 -8.37 -2.56 -7.81
CA GLN A 93 -9.68 -3.14 -8.09
C GLN A 93 -10.82 -2.21 -7.72
N ASP A 94 -12.00 -2.53 -8.24
CA ASP A 94 -13.24 -2.00 -7.71
C ASP A 94 -13.62 -2.78 -6.45
N ARG A 95 -13.57 -2.12 -5.32
CA ARG A 95 -13.93 -2.71 -4.02
C ARG A 95 -15.43 -2.59 -3.70
N GLY A 96 -16.19 -1.89 -4.54
CA GLY A 96 -17.64 -1.80 -4.42
C GLY A 96 -18.11 -1.43 -3.03
N GLN A 97 -18.86 -2.31 -2.42
CA GLN A 97 -19.46 -2.11 -1.10
C GLN A 97 -18.55 -2.54 0.07
N MET A 98 -17.33 -2.98 -0.19
CA MET A 98 -16.41 -3.40 0.88
C MET A 98 -16.22 -2.29 1.91
N GLY A 99 -16.18 -2.68 3.17
CA GLY A 99 -16.02 -1.74 4.28
C GLY A 99 -17.09 -0.66 4.29
N SER A 100 -16.69 0.59 4.24
CA SER A 100 -17.58 1.76 4.21
C SER A 100 -17.99 2.15 2.79
N GLY A 101 -17.93 1.23 1.83
CA GLY A 101 -18.16 1.53 0.42
C GLY A 101 -16.87 2.08 -0.23
N HIS A 102 -15.85 1.25 -0.31
CA HIS A 102 -14.53 1.68 -0.81
C HIS A 102 -14.56 2.01 -2.29
N GLY A 103 -15.42 1.37 -3.07
CA GLY A 103 -15.62 1.68 -4.48
C GLY A 103 -14.40 1.42 -5.33
N TRP A 104 -14.27 2.15 -6.42
CA TRP A 104 -13.16 2.02 -7.35
C TRP A 104 -11.87 2.52 -6.71
N ALA A 105 -11.00 1.60 -6.36
CA ALA A 105 -9.74 1.90 -5.70
C ALA A 105 -8.61 1.92 -6.71
N GLY A 106 -8.09 3.10 -6.99
CA GLY A 106 -6.94 3.32 -7.84
C GLY A 106 -7.26 3.70 -9.28
N VAL A 107 -6.64 4.79 -9.71
CA VAL A 107 -6.69 5.31 -11.07
C VAL A 107 -5.25 5.62 -11.49
N THR A 108 -4.88 5.25 -12.73
CA THR A 108 -3.53 5.46 -13.25
C THR A 108 -2.45 4.92 -12.30
N GLN A 109 -2.61 3.68 -11.91
CA GLN A 109 -1.64 2.96 -11.09
C GLN A 109 -0.68 2.20 -12.00
N VAL A 110 0.58 2.09 -11.57
CA VAL A 110 1.60 1.32 -12.31
C VAL A 110 2.31 0.37 -11.35
N CYS A 111 2.41 -0.89 -11.76
CA CYS A 111 3.25 -1.88 -11.10
C CYS A 111 4.37 -2.26 -12.05
N PHE A 112 5.61 -2.05 -11.65
CA PHE A 112 6.78 -2.29 -12.48
C PHE A 112 7.86 -3.04 -11.70
N GLY A 113 8.42 -4.07 -12.32
CA GLY A 113 9.51 -4.85 -11.70
C GLY A 113 9.14 -5.50 -10.39
N THR A 114 7.85 -5.80 -10.16
CA THR A 114 7.39 -6.40 -8.91
C THR A 114 7.35 -7.91 -9.00
N VAL A 115 7.55 -8.57 -7.85
CA VAL A 115 7.47 -10.02 -7.70
C VAL A 115 6.45 -10.36 -6.63
N VAL A 116 5.48 -11.13 -7.02
CA VAL A 116 4.35 -11.54 -6.17
C VAL A 116 4.32 -13.05 -6.00
#